data_f7e4646f89f4f635e69ce90baeefe80d
#
_entry.id   f7e4646f89f4f635e69ce90baeefe80d
#
_cell.length_a   1.000
_cell.length_b   1.000
_cell.length_c   1.000
_cell.angle_alpha   90.00
_cell.angle_beta   90.00
_cell.angle_gamma   90.00
#
_symmetry.space_group_name_H-M   'P 1'
#
loop_
_entity.id
_entity.type
_entity.pdbx_description
1 polymer ?
#
loop_
_entity_poly.entity_id
_entity_poly.type
_entity_poly.pdbx_seq_one_letter_code
_entity_poly.pdbx_strand_id
1 'polypeptide(L)'
;ADTASFLAMSLEPVALDALIGDTAWQCVKEGHDVRYAISSESEREIGDGFVPKVDDWEQHVDWADLIVFDDVLGHGTHAHRLRQLGKRVIGGTPYTDRLEDDRAFGQQELKAAGVTIIPQENFTSFDDAIAYVQANPNRYVIKPSGEAQNYKRLLFVGEEEDGRDVIQVLEDYKRAWA
;
A
#
# COMPACT_ATOMS: atom_id res chain seq x y z
N ALA A 1 -30.63 -17.60 -29.90
CA ALA A 1 -30.20 -17.35 -28.51
C ALA A 1 -28.70 -17.57 -28.48
N ASP A 2 -27.94 -16.49 -28.64
CA ASP A 2 -26.48 -16.52 -28.60
C ASP A 2 -26.08 -16.75 -27.15
N THR A 3 -25.64 -17.96 -26.85
CA THR A 3 -24.82 -18.25 -25.68
C THR A 3 -23.46 -17.60 -25.89
N ALA A 4 -23.26 -16.42 -25.32
CA ALA A 4 -21.94 -15.86 -25.19
C ALA A 4 -21.11 -16.88 -24.42
N SER A 5 -20.22 -17.59 -25.08
CA SER A 5 -19.22 -18.40 -24.44
C SER A 5 -18.27 -17.44 -23.71
N PHE A 6 -18.44 -17.27 -22.40
CA PHE A 6 -17.44 -16.67 -21.57
C PHE A 6 -16.19 -17.55 -21.67
N LEU A 7 -15.18 -17.05 -22.36
CA LEU A 7 -13.87 -17.67 -22.35
C LEU A 7 -13.37 -17.60 -20.89
N ALA A 8 -13.26 -18.75 -20.25
CA ALA A 8 -12.59 -18.85 -18.97
C ALA A 8 -11.16 -18.29 -19.12
N MET A 9 -10.79 -17.37 -18.25
CA MET A 9 -9.45 -16.78 -18.23
C MET A 9 -8.64 -17.42 -17.12
N SER A 10 -7.35 -17.58 -17.34
CA SER A 10 -6.39 -17.97 -16.32
C SER A 10 -5.93 -16.73 -15.57
N LEU A 11 -6.32 -16.65 -14.28
CA LEU A 11 -6.05 -15.50 -13.41
C LEU A 11 -5.07 -15.87 -12.33
N GLU A 12 -4.06 -15.04 -12.12
CA GLU A 12 -3.13 -15.17 -11.00
C GLU A 12 -3.15 -13.93 -10.11
N PRO A 13 -3.98 -13.93 -9.05
CA PRO A 13 -3.89 -12.96 -7.99
C PRO A 13 -2.62 -13.18 -7.15
N VAL A 14 -1.84 -12.12 -6.94
CA VAL A 14 -0.66 -12.09 -6.08
C VAL A 14 -0.91 -11.06 -5.01
N ALA A 15 -0.97 -11.51 -3.77
CA ALA A 15 -1.26 -10.68 -2.62
C ALA A 15 -0.09 -10.68 -1.62
N LEU A 16 0.17 -9.53 -1.00
CA LEU A 16 1.00 -9.48 0.20
C LEU A 16 0.16 -9.92 1.40
N ASP A 17 -0.96 -9.27 1.64
CA ASP A 17 -1.83 -9.38 2.81
C ASP A 17 -3.23 -9.96 2.50
N ALA A 18 -3.36 -10.74 1.43
CA ALA A 18 -4.61 -11.42 1.02
C ALA A 18 -5.84 -10.51 0.84
N LEU A 19 -5.66 -9.25 0.50
CA LEU A 19 -6.74 -8.25 0.42
C LEU A 19 -7.78 -8.55 -0.67
N ILE A 20 -7.41 -9.27 -1.74
CA ILE A 20 -8.31 -9.60 -2.85
C ILE A 20 -8.83 -11.05 -2.82
N GLY A 21 -8.79 -11.70 -1.67
CA GLY A 21 -9.26 -13.08 -1.54
C GLY A 21 -10.72 -13.28 -1.96
N ASP A 22 -11.59 -12.33 -1.68
CA ASP A 22 -12.99 -12.32 -2.11
C ASP A 22 -13.14 -12.17 -3.63
N THR A 23 -12.33 -11.32 -4.25
CA THR A 23 -12.28 -11.15 -5.71
C THR A 23 -11.79 -12.43 -6.39
N ALA A 24 -10.74 -13.05 -5.86
CA ALA A 24 -10.24 -14.33 -6.35
C ALA A 24 -11.32 -15.41 -6.26
N TRP A 25 -12.05 -15.48 -5.14
CA TRP A 25 -13.19 -16.38 -4.96
C TRP A 25 -14.32 -16.10 -5.96
N GLN A 26 -14.64 -14.83 -6.20
CA GLN A 26 -15.65 -14.48 -7.19
C GLN A 26 -15.27 -14.96 -8.61
N CYS A 27 -14.00 -14.79 -9.00
CA CYS A 27 -13.49 -15.30 -10.27
C CYS A 27 -13.64 -16.84 -10.39
N VAL A 28 -13.34 -17.57 -9.31
CA VAL A 28 -13.57 -19.04 -9.27
C VAL A 28 -15.05 -19.36 -9.50
N LYS A 29 -15.97 -18.64 -8.84
CA LYS A 29 -17.43 -18.87 -9.00
C LYS A 29 -17.92 -18.57 -10.42
N GLU A 30 -17.29 -17.64 -11.10
CA GLU A 30 -17.58 -17.28 -12.50
C GLU A 30 -16.95 -18.26 -13.51
N GLY A 31 -16.24 -19.27 -13.05
CA GLY A 31 -15.68 -20.34 -13.87
C GLY A 31 -14.31 -20.01 -14.47
N HIS A 32 -13.60 -19.04 -13.92
CA HIS A 32 -12.22 -18.77 -14.27
C HIS A 32 -11.28 -19.78 -13.58
N ASP A 33 -10.16 -20.08 -14.22
CA ASP A 33 -9.09 -20.85 -13.61
C ASP A 33 -8.19 -19.88 -12.80
N VAL A 34 -8.15 -20.03 -11.49
CA VAL A 34 -7.51 -19.08 -10.58
C VAL A 34 -6.39 -19.77 -9.80
N ARG A 35 -5.25 -19.10 -9.68
CA ARG A 35 -4.14 -19.50 -8.80
C ARG A 35 -3.77 -18.33 -7.93
N TYR A 36 -3.96 -18.46 -6.63
CA TYR A 36 -3.81 -17.38 -5.67
C TYR A 36 -2.53 -17.56 -4.85
N ALA A 37 -1.62 -16.60 -4.91
CA ALA A 37 -0.42 -16.55 -4.11
C ALA A 37 -0.55 -15.51 -2.99
N ILE A 38 -0.20 -15.86 -1.76
CA ILE A 38 -0.20 -14.97 -0.60
C ILE A 38 1.20 -15.02 0.02
N SER A 39 1.86 -13.87 0.11
CA SER A 39 3.23 -13.78 0.62
C SER A 39 3.28 -13.74 2.15
N SER A 40 2.28 -13.12 2.80
CA SER A 40 2.20 -13.04 4.26
C SER A 40 1.88 -14.40 4.87
N GLU A 41 2.75 -14.89 5.74
CA GLU A 41 2.54 -16.19 6.41
C GLU A 41 1.34 -16.14 7.36
N SER A 42 1.06 -15.00 8.00
CA SER A 42 -0.09 -14.82 8.88
C SER A 42 -1.42 -14.85 8.15
N GLU A 43 -1.43 -14.55 6.85
CA GLU A 43 -2.63 -14.46 6.01
C GLU A 43 -2.79 -15.67 5.08
N ARG A 44 -1.82 -16.59 5.10
CA ARG A 44 -1.72 -17.69 4.14
C ARG A 44 -2.95 -18.60 4.12
N GLU A 45 -3.70 -18.72 5.22
CA GLU A 45 -4.90 -19.55 5.30
C GLU A 45 -6.15 -18.90 4.70
N ILE A 46 -6.10 -17.58 4.39
CA ILE A 46 -7.23 -16.87 3.81
C ILE A 46 -7.56 -17.46 2.43
N GLY A 47 -8.81 -17.85 2.24
CA GLY A 47 -9.31 -18.46 1.02
C GLY A 47 -9.10 -19.97 0.93
N ASP A 48 -8.59 -20.65 1.98
CA ASP A 48 -8.44 -22.10 2.01
C ASP A 48 -9.78 -22.81 1.78
N GLY A 49 -9.77 -23.79 0.88
CA GLY A 49 -10.97 -24.50 0.46
C GLY A 49 -11.89 -23.76 -0.51
N PHE A 50 -11.62 -22.50 -0.81
CA PHE A 50 -12.41 -21.66 -1.72
C PHE A 50 -11.65 -21.29 -2.99
N VAL A 51 -10.36 -20.98 -2.88
CA VAL A 51 -9.53 -20.56 -4.00
C VAL A 51 -8.31 -21.47 -4.09
N PRO A 52 -7.98 -22.01 -5.28
CA PRO A 52 -6.72 -22.73 -5.49
C PRO A 52 -5.52 -21.83 -5.20
N LYS A 53 -4.62 -22.29 -4.32
CA LYS A 53 -3.44 -21.54 -3.92
C LYS A 53 -2.15 -22.10 -4.50
N VAL A 54 -1.17 -21.22 -4.65
CA VAL A 54 0.19 -21.55 -5.06
C VAL A 54 1.19 -20.83 -4.15
N ASP A 55 2.35 -21.46 -3.95
CA ASP A 55 3.41 -20.88 -3.11
C ASP A 55 4.30 -19.90 -3.88
N ASP A 56 4.51 -20.16 -5.17
CA ASP A 56 5.40 -19.38 -6.03
C ASP A 56 4.65 -18.95 -7.31
N TRP A 57 4.19 -17.71 -7.31
CA TRP A 57 3.45 -17.14 -8.42
C TRP A 57 4.31 -16.99 -9.70
N GLU A 58 5.64 -16.80 -9.57
CA GLU A 58 6.50 -16.59 -10.73
C GLU A 58 6.52 -17.81 -11.67
N GLN A 59 6.32 -19.02 -11.15
CA GLN A 59 6.23 -20.23 -11.97
C GLN A 59 4.97 -20.31 -12.82
N HIS A 60 3.97 -19.48 -12.54
CA HIS A 60 2.68 -19.48 -13.21
C HIS A 60 2.47 -18.32 -14.19
N VAL A 61 3.46 -17.43 -14.30
CA VAL A 61 3.40 -16.25 -15.17
C VAL A 61 3.06 -16.59 -16.62
N ASP A 62 3.62 -17.68 -17.16
CA ASP A 62 3.36 -18.07 -18.53
C ASP A 62 1.99 -18.70 -18.73
N TRP A 63 1.46 -19.31 -17.71
CA TRP A 63 0.12 -19.87 -17.70
C TRP A 63 -0.97 -18.78 -17.63
N ALA A 64 -0.73 -17.68 -16.94
CA ALA A 64 -1.74 -16.67 -16.68
C ALA A 64 -2.06 -15.80 -17.90
N ASP A 65 -3.33 -15.61 -18.19
CA ASP A 65 -3.84 -14.62 -19.12
C ASP A 65 -3.87 -13.21 -18.52
N LEU A 66 -4.10 -13.14 -17.20
CA LEU A 66 -4.13 -11.91 -16.41
C LEU A 66 -3.48 -12.15 -15.04
N ILE A 67 -2.59 -11.25 -14.68
CA ILE A 67 -1.94 -11.23 -13.36
C ILE A 67 -2.45 -10.01 -12.60
N VAL A 68 -2.81 -10.19 -11.33
CA VAL A 68 -3.36 -9.12 -10.50
C VAL A 68 -2.53 -9.02 -9.22
N PHE A 69 -1.89 -7.87 -9.02
CA PHE A 69 -1.27 -7.51 -7.76
C PHE A 69 -2.24 -6.64 -6.96
N ASP A 70 -2.60 -7.07 -5.77
CA ASP A 70 -3.58 -6.37 -4.91
C ASP A 70 -2.96 -5.25 -4.09
N ASP A 71 -1.65 -5.32 -3.88
CA ASP A 71 -0.92 -4.31 -3.16
C ASP A 71 -0.13 -3.42 -4.12
N VAL A 72 -0.15 -2.14 -3.88
CA VAL A 72 0.64 -1.16 -4.64
C VAL A 72 2.08 -1.22 -4.17
N LEU A 73 2.29 -1.36 -2.86
CA LEU A 73 3.59 -1.26 -2.22
C LEU A 73 4.47 -2.48 -2.52
N GLY A 74 5.59 -2.24 -3.20
CA GLY A 74 6.62 -3.24 -3.46
C GLY A 74 6.39 -4.11 -4.69
N HIS A 75 5.19 -4.14 -5.28
CA HIS A 75 4.90 -4.94 -6.46
C HIS A 75 4.96 -4.17 -7.78
N GLY A 76 5.09 -2.85 -7.75
CA GLY A 76 5.14 -2.01 -8.95
C GLY A 76 6.27 -2.37 -9.89
N THR A 77 7.44 -2.73 -9.38
CA THR A 77 8.58 -3.19 -10.19
C THR A 77 8.28 -4.52 -10.88
N HIS A 78 7.67 -5.48 -10.18
CA HIS A 78 7.27 -6.76 -10.76
C HIS A 78 6.21 -6.56 -11.84
N ALA A 79 5.16 -5.81 -11.55
CA ALA A 79 4.09 -5.49 -12.48
C ALA A 79 4.63 -4.78 -13.73
N HIS A 80 5.57 -3.84 -13.56
CA HIS A 80 6.21 -3.14 -14.68
C HIS A 80 7.00 -4.11 -15.57
N ARG A 81 7.84 -4.96 -14.97
CA ARG A 81 8.63 -5.98 -15.69
C ARG A 81 7.72 -6.90 -16.50
N LEU A 82 6.64 -7.40 -15.91
CA LEU A 82 5.71 -8.30 -16.58
C LEU A 82 4.99 -7.64 -17.76
N ARG A 83 4.62 -6.37 -17.62
CA ARG A 83 4.05 -5.58 -18.74
C ARG A 83 5.05 -5.43 -19.89
N GLN A 84 6.35 -5.23 -19.58
CA GLN A 84 7.40 -5.18 -20.60
C GLN A 84 7.57 -6.53 -21.34
N LEU A 85 7.26 -7.65 -20.68
CA LEU A 85 7.22 -8.99 -21.28
C LEU A 85 5.91 -9.28 -22.03
N GLY A 86 5.02 -8.29 -22.16
CA GLY A 86 3.75 -8.41 -22.88
C GLY A 86 2.63 -9.07 -22.08
N LYS A 87 2.79 -9.30 -20.78
CA LYS A 87 1.74 -9.84 -19.93
C LYS A 87 0.68 -8.78 -19.60
N ARG A 88 -0.56 -9.20 -19.45
CA ARG A 88 -1.65 -8.35 -18.95
C ARG A 88 -1.57 -8.31 -17.43
N VAL A 89 -1.44 -7.11 -16.87
CA VAL A 89 -1.24 -6.94 -15.43
C VAL A 89 -2.10 -5.82 -14.89
N ILE A 90 -2.88 -6.11 -13.87
CA ILE A 90 -3.47 -5.12 -12.97
C ILE A 90 -2.53 -4.98 -11.77
N GLY A 91 -2.14 -3.77 -11.43
CA GLY A 91 -1.19 -3.49 -10.37
C GLY A 91 -0.50 -2.15 -10.56
N GLY A 92 0.36 -1.78 -9.64
CA GLY A 92 1.09 -0.54 -9.63
C GLY A 92 2.23 -0.45 -10.65
N THR A 93 3.08 0.52 -10.42
CA THR A 93 4.34 0.78 -11.12
C THR A 93 5.35 1.30 -10.11
N PRO A 94 6.66 1.35 -10.40
CA PRO A 94 7.62 2.00 -9.51
C PRO A 94 7.27 3.45 -9.17
N TYR A 95 6.55 4.14 -10.07
CA TYR A 95 6.08 5.49 -9.81
C TYR A 95 4.93 5.52 -8.77
N THR A 96 3.95 4.62 -8.89
CA THR A 96 2.84 4.53 -7.93
C THR A 96 3.33 4.05 -6.56
N ASP A 97 4.27 3.13 -6.51
CA ASP A 97 4.91 2.72 -5.26
C ASP A 97 5.56 3.93 -4.57
N ARG A 98 6.29 4.74 -5.34
CA ARG A 98 6.91 5.94 -4.80
C ARG A 98 5.92 7.00 -4.31
N LEU A 99 4.76 7.12 -4.97
CA LEU A 99 3.70 8.06 -4.51
C LEU A 99 3.21 7.71 -3.09
N GLU A 100 3.23 6.45 -2.74
CA GLU A 100 2.80 5.95 -1.44
C GLU A 100 3.93 5.95 -0.41
N ASP A 101 5.10 5.46 -0.79
CA ASP A 101 6.26 5.31 0.08
C ASP A 101 6.92 6.63 0.44
N ASP A 102 7.06 7.53 -0.55
CA ASP A 102 7.71 8.83 -0.40
C ASP A 102 6.65 9.93 -0.26
N ARG A 103 6.26 10.18 0.99
CA ARG A 103 5.23 11.18 1.30
C ARG A 103 5.55 12.56 0.72
N ALA A 104 6.81 12.99 0.75
CA ALA A 104 7.22 14.28 0.23
C ALA A 104 7.03 14.34 -1.28
N PHE A 105 7.43 13.28 -1.99
CA PHE A 105 7.20 13.13 -3.41
C PHE A 105 5.69 13.09 -3.74
N GLY A 106 4.91 12.26 -3.05
CA GLY A 106 3.46 12.16 -3.27
C GLY A 106 2.76 13.52 -3.10
N GLN A 107 3.10 14.28 -2.08
CA GLN A 107 2.55 15.63 -1.86
C GLN A 107 2.97 16.63 -2.95
N GLN A 108 4.21 16.52 -3.43
CA GLN A 108 4.69 17.37 -4.53
C GLN A 108 3.93 17.07 -5.83
N GLU A 109 3.71 15.81 -6.15
CA GLU A 109 2.95 15.39 -7.34
C GLU A 109 1.48 15.82 -7.26
N LEU A 110 0.83 15.65 -6.10
CA LEU A 110 -0.54 16.11 -5.87
C LEU A 110 -0.66 17.62 -6.07
N LYS A 111 0.29 18.39 -5.52
CA LYS A 111 0.35 19.84 -5.68
C LYS A 111 0.54 20.24 -7.14
N ALA A 112 1.43 19.56 -7.86
CA ALA A 112 1.68 19.79 -9.29
C ALA A 112 0.44 19.46 -10.14
N ALA A 113 -0.36 18.48 -9.72
CA ALA A 113 -1.64 18.14 -10.34
C ALA A 113 -2.79 19.10 -9.98
N GLY A 114 -2.54 20.15 -9.19
CA GLY A 114 -3.56 21.12 -8.77
C GLY A 114 -4.48 20.64 -7.65
N VAL A 115 -4.16 19.54 -6.99
CA VAL A 115 -4.91 19.05 -5.83
C VAL A 115 -4.57 19.90 -4.60
N THR A 116 -5.60 20.34 -3.89
CA THR A 116 -5.41 21.04 -2.61
C THR A 116 -4.86 20.07 -1.58
N ILE A 117 -3.69 20.37 -1.03
CA ILE A 117 -3.07 19.58 0.04
C ILE A 117 -3.17 20.33 1.37
N ILE A 118 -3.23 19.57 2.46
CA ILE A 118 -3.12 20.12 3.81
C ILE A 118 -1.67 20.63 4.00
N PRO A 119 -1.47 21.84 4.52
CA PRO A 119 -0.14 22.35 4.85
C PRO A 119 0.60 21.36 5.75
N GLN A 120 1.86 21.11 5.42
CA GLN A 120 2.71 20.20 6.19
C GLN A 120 4.13 20.73 6.27
N GLU A 121 4.80 20.37 7.37
CA GLU A 121 6.22 20.59 7.58
C GLU A 121 6.91 19.26 7.82
N ASN A 122 8.10 19.11 7.30
CA ASN A 122 8.89 17.88 7.42
C ASN A 122 10.11 18.13 8.28
N PHE A 123 10.35 17.26 9.23
CA PHE A 123 11.47 17.35 10.16
C PHE A 123 12.26 16.04 10.18
N THR A 124 13.56 16.14 10.28
CA THR A 124 14.48 15.02 10.51
C THR A 124 15.04 15.03 11.94
N SER A 125 14.65 16.03 12.74
CA SER A 125 15.04 16.23 14.12
C SER A 125 13.80 16.48 14.98
N PHE A 126 13.70 15.80 16.12
CA PHE A 126 12.63 16.05 17.07
C PHE A 126 12.75 17.46 17.70
N ASP A 127 13.96 17.97 17.91
CA ASP A 127 14.17 19.30 18.47
C ASP A 127 13.66 20.39 17.55
N ASP A 128 13.90 20.26 16.22
CA ASP A 128 13.40 21.21 15.24
C ASP A 128 11.87 21.17 15.14
N ALA A 129 11.28 19.98 15.22
CA ALA A 129 9.81 19.82 15.22
C ALA A 129 9.20 20.46 16.48
N ILE A 130 9.77 20.22 17.65
CA ILE A 130 9.32 20.83 18.92
C ILE A 130 9.43 22.36 18.84
N ALA A 131 10.57 22.88 18.39
CA ALA A 131 10.78 24.31 18.25
C ALA A 131 9.77 24.97 17.27
N TYR A 132 9.44 24.26 16.18
CA TYR A 132 8.44 24.71 15.23
C TYR A 132 7.05 24.81 15.88
N VAL A 133 6.60 23.77 16.59
CA VAL A 133 5.29 23.76 17.27
C VAL A 133 5.22 24.86 18.31
N GLN A 134 6.30 25.06 19.08
CA GLN A 134 6.39 26.15 20.08
C GLN A 134 6.28 27.55 19.45
N ALA A 135 6.90 27.74 18.29
CA ALA A 135 6.85 29.00 17.57
C ALA A 135 5.53 29.23 16.81
N ASN A 136 4.80 28.17 16.49
CA ASN A 136 3.56 28.18 15.72
C ASN A 136 2.46 27.40 16.44
N PRO A 137 1.92 27.88 17.58
CA PRO A 137 0.89 27.19 18.33
C PRO A 137 -0.33 26.86 17.46
N ASN A 138 -0.69 25.58 17.36
CA ASN A 138 -1.83 25.08 16.61
C ASN A 138 -2.07 23.60 16.93
N ARG A 139 -3.16 23.07 16.46
CA ARG A 139 -3.39 21.61 16.46
C ARG A 139 -2.61 20.95 15.33
N TYR A 140 -1.89 19.90 15.64
CA TYR A 140 -1.07 19.19 14.67
C TYR A 140 -1.37 17.71 14.64
N VAL A 141 -1.03 17.07 13.52
CA VAL A 141 -1.00 15.60 13.38
C VAL A 141 0.43 15.19 13.09
N ILE A 142 0.98 14.31 13.93
CA ILE A 142 2.27 13.68 13.68
C ILE A 142 2.04 12.49 12.77
N LYS A 143 2.74 12.44 11.65
CA LYS A 143 2.79 11.28 10.75
C LYS A 143 4.23 10.90 10.49
N PRO A 144 4.69 9.73 10.91
CA PRO A 144 6.03 9.26 10.57
C PRO A 144 6.17 9.03 9.06
N SER A 145 7.40 9.02 8.57
CA SER A 145 7.76 8.76 7.18
C SER A 145 8.67 7.54 7.08
N GLY A 146 8.86 7.00 5.86
CA GLY A 146 9.65 5.82 5.62
C GLY A 146 9.07 4.58 6.31
N GLU A 147 9.91 3.66 6.74
CA GLU A 147 9.47 2.41 7.38
C GLU A 147 8.61 2.63 8.63
N ALA A 148 8.84 3.74 9.36
CA ALA A 148 8.08 4.08 10.56
C ALA A 148 6.61 4.39 10.30
N GLN A 149 6.21 4.69 9.06
CA GLN A 149 4.80 4.92 8.70
C GLN A 149 3.92 3.68 8.89
N ASN A 150 4.50 2.47 8.82
CA ASN A 150 3.80 1.21 9.01
C ASN A 150 3.40 0.95 10.49
N TYR A 151 3.99 1.70 11.41
CA TYR A 151 3.64 1.61 12.82
C TYR A 151 2.51 2.58 13.17
N LYS A 152 1.25 2.15 13.02
CA LYS A 152 0.04 2.98 13.28
C LYS A 152 0.05 3.65 14.65
N ARG A 153 0.70 3.06 15.67
CA ARG A 153 0.88 3.63 17.01
C ARG A 153 1.74 4.88 17.07
N LEU A 154 2.49 5.17 16.00
CA LEU A 154 3.32 6.38 15.90
C LEU A 154 2.57 7.54 15.22
N LEU A 155 1.38 7.27 14.68
CA LEU A 155 0.46 8.32 14.26
C LEU A 155 -0.13 8.97 15.52
N PHE A 156 -0.05 10.28 15.63
CA PHE A 156 -0.67 11.01 16.72
C PHE A 156 -1.50 12.19 16.18
N VAL A 157 -2.72 12.29 16.67
CA VAL A 157 -3.63 13.40 16.35
C VAL A 157 -3.74 14.28 17.58
N GLY A 158 -3.17 15.48 17.54
CA GLY A 158 -3.22 16.44 18.63
C GLY A 158 -4.63 17.00 18.82
N GLU A 159 -5.02 17.19 20.06
CA GLU A 159 -6.31 17.78 20.45
C GLU A 159 -6.19 19.20 20.99
N GLU A 160 -4.99 19.55 21.50
CA GLU A 160 -4.75 20.84 22.12
C GLU A 160 -4.45 21.93 21.07
N GLU A 161 -5.11 23.07 21.17
CA GLU A 161 -5.00 24.15 20.21
C GLU A 161 -3.62 24.84 20.21
N ASP A 162 -2.86 24.71 21.28
CA ASP A 162 -1.49 25.24 21.40
C ASP A 162 -0.42 24.21 21.03
N GLY A 163 -0.79 22.97 20.76
CA GLY A 163 0.13 21.90 20.35
C GLY A 163 0.97 21.31 21.49
N ARG A 164 0.67 21.61 22.77
CA ARG A 164 1.44 21.11 23.91
C ARG A 164 1.43 19.58 24.02
N ASP A 165 0.35 18.92 23.66
CA ASP A 165 0.22 17.46 23.60
C ASP A 165 1.13 16.86 22.53
N VAL A 166 1.23 17.52 21.38
CA VAL A 166 2.14 17.14 20.29
C VAL A 166 3.61 17.29 20.74
N ILE A 167 3.94 18.38 21.43
CA ILE A 167 5.29 18.59 22.00
C ILE A 167 5.63 17.45 22.94
N GLN A 168 4.73 17.09 23.85
CA GLN A 168 4.94 16.01 24.80
C GLN A 168 5.21 14.66 24.09
N VAL A 169 4.44 14.35 23.07
CA VAL A 169 4.61 13.12 22.29
C VAL A 169 5.94 13.12 21.53
N LEU A 170 6.34 14.25 20.93
CA LEU A 170 7.64 14.38 20.26
C LEU A 170 8.81 14.19 21.24
N GLU A 171 8.70 14.70 22.47
CA GLU A 171 9.69 14.47 23.50
C GLU A 171 9.74 13.02 23.96
N ASP A 172 8.59 12.34 24.06
CA ASP A 172 8.53 10.91 24.36
C ASP A 172 9.18 10.08 23.25
N TYR A 173 8.90 10.40 21.98
CA TYR A 173 9.58 9.76 20.87
C TYR A 173 11.09 10.00 20.89
N LYS A 174 11.52 11.23 21.11
CA LYS A 174 12.94 11.56 21.24
C LYS A 174 13.64 10.70 22.30
N ARG A 175 13.00 10.51 23.45
CA ARG A 175 13.54 9.65 24.53
C ARG A 175 13.56 8.16 24.15
N ALA A 176 12.57 7.71 23.40
CA ALA A 176 12.48 6.31 22.96
C ALA A 176 13.47 5.96 21.83
N TRP A 177 13.91 6.95 21.06
CA TRP A 177 14.87 6.79 19.97
C TRP A 177 16.30 7.24 20.31
N ALA A 178 16.54 7.74 21.49
CA ALA A 178 17.89 8.06 22.00
C ALA A 178 18.58 6.79 22.52
#